data_8070f8912b985ee3b130db759fa57a52
#
_entry.id   8070f8912b985ee3b130db759fa57a52
#
_cell.length_a   1.000
_cell.length_b   1.000
_cell.length_c   1.000
_cell.angle_alpha   90.00
_cell.angle_beta   90.00
_cell.angle_gamma   90.00
#
_symmetry.space_group_name_H-M   'P 1'
#
loop_
_entity.id
_entity.type
_entity.pdbx_description
1 polymer ?
#
loop_
_entity_poly.entity_id
_entity_poly.type
_entity_poly.pdbx_seq_one_letter_code
_entity_poly.pdbx_strand_id
1 'polypeptide(L)'
;MAHNKRNLGQLTIDLLTLSRFNRYNPLLATFAGVWATLLAGSHKITHSPDSITSDYVLSQALLCFTCSFVFCGAGMVWNDWIDLHIDRQVARTKNRPLARGAVTTSEALIWMGVQYVASWLLVSWMLEGENVPEAMIPVTISTVLYPFAKRPIFRRLHIYPQYLLGFTLAYPSVIGILAIKGPSQPLFTSLTESLPLAITVFTWTLYLNTAYSYQDIVDDQKMNVNSSYVLAGSYIHYLLVLLAALSLGAVGWQLRSQGSEWLWGSWMGVWLWSFLGQLVRFDKGRPESGGSLHKENFGLGVWTVFVCAVELVF
;
A
#
# COMPACT_ATOMS: atom_id res chain seq x y z
N MET A 1 -27.68 -32.77 -12.93
CA MET A 1 -26.73 -31.66 -13.07
C MET A 1 -25.33 -32.24 -13.00
N ALA A 2 -24.58 -32.24 -14.10
CA ALA A 2 -23.25 -32.78 -14.15
C ALA A 2 -22.32 -31.93 -13.26
N HIS A 3 -21.80 -32.49 -12.17
CA HIS A 3 -20.68 -31.94 -11.43
C HIS A 3 -19.47 -31.97 -12.37
N ASN A 4 -19.29 -30.90 -13.13
CA ASN A 4 -18.05 -30.69 -13.86
C ASN A 4 -16.94 -30.65 -12.79
N LYS A 5 -16.08 -31.67 -12.74
CA LYS A 5 -14.96 -31.74 -11.80
C LYS A 5 -14.12 -30.50 -12.01
N ARG A 6 -14.18 -29.56 -11.08
CA ARG A 6 -13.45 -28.29 -11.16
C ARG A 6 -11.96 -28.58 -11.28
N ASN A 7 -11.30 -28.04 -12.28
CA ASN A 7 -9.87 -28.22 -12.46
C ASN A 7 -9.14 -27.48 -11.33
N LEU A 8 -8.35 -28.20 -10.53
CA LEU A 8 -7.58 -27.64 -9.41
C LEU A 8 -6.65 -26.50 -9.87
N GLY A 9 -6.02 -26.65 -11.04
CA GLY A 9 -5.19 -25.58 -11.62
C GLY A 9 -5.97 -24.29 -11.90
N GLN A 10 -7.22 -24.40 -12.39
CA GLN A 10 -8.06 -23.21 -12.60
C GLN A 10 -8.45 -22.56 -11.27
N LEU A 11 -8.76 -23.35 -10.24
CA LEU A 11 -9.04 -22.81 -8.90
C LEU A 11 -7.84 -22.02 -8.36
N THR A 12 -6.63 -22.57 -8.49
CA THR A 12 -5.40 -21.89 -8.06
C THR A 12 -5.24 -20.52 -8.78
N ILE A 13 -5.42 -20.49 -10.11
CA ILE A 13 -5.36 -19.25 -10.89
C ILE A 13 -6.42 -18.24 -10.40
N ASP A 14 -7.64 -18.70 -10.15
CA ASP A 14 -8.73 -17.85 -9.68
C ASP A 14 -8.46 -17.32 -8.26
N LEU A 15 -7.86 -18.10 -7.36
CA LEU A 15 -7.45 -17.64 -6.02
C LEU A 15 -6.32 -16.61 -6.08
N LEU A 16 -5.28 -16.84 -6.90
CA LEU A 16 -4.21 -15.87 -7.12
C LEU A 16 -4.74 -14.57 -7.74
N THR A 17 -5.70 -14.68 -8.66
CA THR A 17 -6.38 -13.53 -9.28
C THR A 17 -7.24 -12.78 -8.26
N LEU A 18 -7.91 -13.48 -7.35
CA LEU A 18 -8.71 -12.90 -6.27
C LEU A 18 -7.84 -12.05 -5.33
N SER A 19 -6.63 -12.52 -5.01
CA SER A 19 -5.64 -11.78 -4.22
C SER A 19 -4.91 -10.69 -5.02
N ARG A 20 -5.20 -10.52 -6.31
CA ARG A 20 -4.54 -9.54 -7.20
C ARG A 20 -3.03 -9.79 -7.37
N PHE A 21 -2.51 -11.00 -7.14
CA PHE A 21 -1.08 -11.29 -7.29
C PHE A 21 -0.54 -11.14 -8.72
N ASN A 22 -1.45 -11.01 -9.69
CA ASN A 22 -1.15 -10.67 -11.07
C ASN A 22 -1.29 -9.15 -11.39
N ARG A 23 -1.35 -8.28 -10.37
CA ARG A 23 -1.55 -6.83 -10.48
C ARG A 23 -0.53 -6.07 -9.65
N TYR A 24 -0.44 -4.74 -9.87
CA TYR A 24 0.46 -3.84 -9.12
C TYR A 24 0.01 -3.57 -7.67
N ASN A 25 -1.28 -3.75 -7.35
CA ASN A 25 -1.83 -3.38 -6.05
C ASN A 25 -1.10 -4.00 -4.85
N PRO A 26 -0.85 -5.34 -4.80
CA PRO A 26 -0.11 -5.92 -3.68
C PRO A 26 1.35 -5.44 -3.61
N LEU A 27 1.95 -5.15 -4.77
CA LEU A 27 3.31 -4.62 -4.82
C LEU A 27 3.40 -3.20 -4.23
N LEU A 28 2.39 -2.35 -4.46
CA LEU A 28 2.33 -1.02 -3.83
C LEU A 28 2.32 -1.10 -2.30
N ALA A 29 1.71 -2.14 -1.73
CA ALA A 29 1.65 -2.34 -0.29
C ALA A 29 3.00 -2.73 0.33
N THR A 30 3.98 -3.15 -0.46
CA THR A 30 5.29 -3.58 0.05
C THR A 30 6.26 -2.42 0.25
N PHE A 31 6.07 -1.30 -0.45
CA PHE A 31 7.07 -0.25 -0.55
C PHE A 31 7.44 0.38 0.79
N ALA A 32 6.47 0.75 1.61
CA ALA A 32 6.74 1.43 2.89
C ALA A 32 7.66 0.60 3.80
N GLY A 33 7.36 -0.69 3.96
CA GLY A 33 8.18 -1.60 4.77
C GLY A 33 9.58 -1.79 4.18
N VAL A 34 9.67 -2.01 2.88
CA VAL A 34 10.95 -2.18 2.19
C VAL A 34 11.81 -0.92 2.28
N TRP A 35 11.25 0.27 2.00
CA TRP A 35 11.99 1.53 2.11
C TRP A 35 12.48 1.78 3.53
N ALA A 36 11.60 1.59 4.53
CA ALA A 36 11.94 1.77 5.94
C ALA A 36 13.08 0.84 6.37
N THR A 37 13.01 -0.44 5.97
CA THR A 37 14.05 -1.43 6.28
C THR A 37 15.39 -1.06 5.66
N LEU A 38 15.41 -0.68 4.38
CA LEU A 38 16.64 -0.29 3.68
C LEU A 38 17.25 0.98 4.28
N LEU A 39 16.45 2.03 4.52
CA LEU A 39 16.92 3.29 5.10
C LEU A 39 17.42 3.11 6.54
N ALA A 40 16.66 2.41 7.39
CA ALA A 40 17.09 2.14 8.76
C ALA A 40 18.35 1.27 8.79
N GLY A 41 18.48 0.32 7.87
CA GLY A 41 19.63 -0.52 7.70
C GLY A 41 20.86 0.25 7.27
N SER A 42 20.78 1.08 6.25
CA SER A 42 21.85 1.94 5.79
C SER A 42 22.33 2.87 6.91
N HIS A 43 21.39 3.57 7.56
CA HIS A 43 21.71 4.43 8.69
C HIS A 43 22.44 3.68 9.84
N LYS A 44 21.98 2.46 10.17
CA LYS A 44 22.60 1.66 11.24
C LYS A 44 24.00 1.18 10.85
N ILE A 45 24.21 0.74 9.62
CA ILE A 45 25.54 0.34 9.11
C ILE A 45 26.51 1.53 9.14
N THR A 46 26.09 2.71 8.67
CA THR A 46 26.92 3.90 8.61
C THR A 46 27.36 4.35 10.02
N HIS A 47 26.47 4.29 11.03
CA HIS A 47 26.77 4.78 12.39
C HIS A 47 27.30 3.69 13.33
N SER A 48 27.17 2.43 12.98
CA SER A 48 27.60 1.27 13.77
C SER A 48 27.94 0.09 12.85
N PRO A 49 29.06 0.16 12.11
CA PRO A 49 29.38 -0.77 11.01
C PRO A 49 29.40 -2.25 11.41
N ASP A 50 29.77 -2.56 12.64
CA ASP A 50 29.87 -3.94 13.13
C ASP A 50 28.56 -4.50 13.70
N SER A 51 27.46 -3.72 13.67
CA SER A 51 26.22 -4.11 14.34
C SER A 51 25.33 -5.01 13.49
N ILE A 52 25.30 -4.81 12.19
CA ILE A 52 24.52 -5.59 11.21
C ILE A 52 25.21 -5.58 9.83
N THR A 53 24.90 -6.56 9.00
CA THR A 53 25.43 -6.66 7.64
C THR A 53 24.39 -6.23 6.60
N SER A 54 24.85 -5.83 5.41
CA SER A 54 23.94 -5.54 4.28
C SER A 54 23.07 -6.76 3.91
N ASP A 55 23.61 -7.98 4.00
CA ASP A 55 22.83 -9.21 3.75
C ASP A 55 21.69 -9.39 4.76
N TYR A 56 21.93 -9.05 6.04
CA TYR A 56 20.85 -9.05 7.04
C TYR A 56 19.76 -8.04 6.67
N VAL A 57 20.14 -6.82 6.30
CA VAL A 57 19.16 -5.78 5.89
C VAL A 57 18.35 -6.22 4.67
N LEU A 58 19.01 -6.79 3.66
CA LEU A 58 18.34 -7.30 2.47
C LEU A 58 17.38 -8.46 2.79
N SER A 59 17.76 -9.36 3.70
CA SER A 59 16.88 -10.44 4.16
C SER A 59 15.64 -9.91 4.88
N GLN A 60 15.79 -8.90 5.75
CA GLN A 60 14.67 -8.24 6.43
C GLN A 60 13.77 -7.47 5.43
N ALA A 61 14.36 -6.81 4.44
CA ALA A 61 13.60 -6.15 3.37
C ALA A 61 12.77 -7.15 2.55
N LEU A 62 13.33 -8.33 2.25
CA LEU A 62 12.61 -9.41 1.56
C LEU A 62 11.48 -9.99 2.42
N LEU A 63 11.67 -10.12 3.73
CA LEU A 63 10.61 -10.54 4.66
C LEU A 63 9.51 -9.48 4.73
N CYS A 64 9.84 -8.20 4.86
CA CYS A 64 8.89 -7.09 4.79
C CYS A 64 8.10 -7.09 3.48
N PHE A 65 8.78 -7.30 2.35
CA PHE A 65 8.15 -7.43 1.05
C PHE A 65 7.14 -8.58 1.05
N THR A 66 7.57 -9.77 1.45
CA THR A 66 6.75 -10.98 1.38
C THR A 66 5.54 -10.91 2.31
N CYS A 67 5.72 -10.46 3.56
CA CYS A 67 4.60 -10.35 4.50
C CYS A 67 3.57 -9.30 4.05
N SER A 68 4.02 -8.13 3.57
CA SER A 68 3.13 -7.07 3.08
C SER A 68 2.39 -7.49 1.81
N PHE A 69 3.06 -8.20 0.89
CA PHE A 69 2.47 -8.73 -0.32
C PHE A 69 1.35 -9.73 -0.03
N VAL A 70 1.62 -10.70 0.85
CA VAL A 70 0.65 -11.74 1.24
C VAL A 70 -0.49 -11.14 2.04
N PHE A 71 -0.21 -10.24 2.99
CA PHE A 71 -1.23 -9.53 3.78
C PHE A 71 -2.17 -8.71 2.89
N CYS A 72 -1.62 -8.00 1.91
CA CYS A 72 -2.43 -7.25 0.95
C CYS A 72 -3.36 -8.18 0.15
N GLY A 73 -2.87 -9.37 -0.23
CA GLY A 73 -3.68 -10.40 -0.87
C GLY A 73 -4.91 -10.79 -0.03
N ALA A 74 -4.73 -11.02 1.27
CA ALA A 74 -5.83 -11.28 2.20
C ALA A 74 -6.83 -10.11 2.25
N GLY A 75 -6.33 -8.87 2.31
CA GLY A 75 -7.15 -7.66 2.28
C GLY A 75 -7.98 -7.51 1.00
N MET A 76 -7.43 -7.92 -0.16
CA MET A 76 -8.17 -7.93 -1.43
C MET A 76 -9.33 -8.93 -1.41
N VAL A 77 -9.11 -10.12 -0.85
CA VAL A 77 -10.17 -11.13 -0.70
C VAL A 77 -11.27 -10.62 0.23
N TRP A 78 -10.89 -10.03 1.38
CA TRP A 78 -11.81 -9.41 2.31
C TRP A 78 -12.67 -8.33 1.63
N ASN A 79 -12.04 -7.42 0.91
CA ASN A 79 -12.75 -6.36 0.19
C ASN A 79 -13.76 -6.93 -0.83
N ASP A 80 -13.37 -7.93 -1.63
CA ASP A 80 -14.24 -8.54 -2.63
C ASP A 80 -15.39 -9.33 -1.98
N TRP A 81 -15.18 -9.90 -0.81
CA TRP A 81 -16.25 -10.59 -0.08
C TRP A 81 -17.29 -9.61 0.49
N ILE A 82 -16.86 -8.54 1.12
CA ILE A 82 -17.75 -7.50 1.68
C ILE A 82 -18.53 -6.77 0.56
N ASP A 83 -17.89 -6.54 -0.57
CA ASP A 83 -18.48 -5.85 -1.72
C ASP A 83 -19.15 -6.79 -2.72
N LEU A 84 -19.25 -8.10 -2.45
CA LEU A 84 -19.70 -9.13 -3.39
C LEU A 84 -21.03 -8.79 -4.09
N HIS A 85 -22.00 -8.27 -3.34
CA HIS A 85 -23.29 -7.89 -3.88
C HIS A 85 -23.21 -6.72 -4.87
N ILE A 86 -22.35 -5.75 -4.57
CA ILE A 86 -22.10 -4.58 -5.44
C ILE A 86 -21.29 -5.00 -6.66
N ASP A 87 -20.25 -5.79 -6.46
CA ASP A 87 -19.35 -6.24 -7.51
C ASP A 87 -20.06 -7.00 -8.63
N ARG A 88 -21.11 -7.74 -8.30
CA ARG A 88 -21.96 -8.44 -9.29
C ARG A 88 -22.74 -7.50 -10.22
N GLN A 89 -22.99 -6.27 -9.78
CA GLN A 89 -23.82 -5.29 -10.51
C GLN A 89 -22.98 -4.31 -11.33
N VAL A 90 -21.68 -4.18 -11.01
CA VAL A 90 -20.79 -3.22 -11.66
C VAL A 90 -20.05 -3.87 -12.82
N ALA A 91 -20.10 -3.26 -14.01
CA ALA A 91 -19.53 -3.81 -15.25
C ALA A 91 -18.04 -4.15 -15.13
N ARG A 92 -17.26 -3.32 -14.42
CA ARG A 92 -15.82 -3.49 -14.22
C ARG A 92 -15.47 -4.65 -13.25
N THR A 93 -16.34 -4.94 -12.27
CA THR A 93 -16.06 -5.88 -11.19
C THR A 93 -16.82 -7.20 -11.25
N LYS A 94 -17.89 -7.29 -12.05
CA LYS A 94 -18.73 -8.51 -12.20
C LYS A 94 -17.93 -9.75 -12.63
N ASN A 95 -16.78 -9.57 -13.29
CA ASN A 95 -15.91 -10.65 -13.75
C ASN A 95 -14.84 -11.09 -12.71
N ARG A 96 -14.84 -10.48 -11.52
CA ARG A 96 -13.95 -10.92 -10.43
C ARG A 96 -14.28 -12.37 -10.04
N PRO A 97 -13.29 -13.19 -9.64
CA PRO A 97 -13.48 -14.61 -9.38
C PRO A 97 -14.63 -14.92 -8.41
N LEU A 98 -14.75 -14.15 -7.33
CA LEU A 98 -15.83 -14.33 -6.35
C LEU A 98 -17.18 -13.83 -6.88
N ALA A 99 -17.21 -12.69 -7.59
CA ALA A 99 -18.44 -12.11 -8.14
C ALA A 99 -19.07 -13.00 -9.21
N ARG A 100 -18.26 -13.59 -10.11
CA ARG A 100 -18.72 -14.50 -11.17
C ARG A 100 -18.95 -15.95 -10.69
N GLY A 101 -18.71 -16.24 -9.39
CA GLY A 101 -18.89 -17.58 -8.83
C GLY A 101 -17.81 -18.59 -9.19
N ALA A 102 -16.65 -18.15 -9.69
CA ALA A 102 -15.51 -19.03 -9.97
C ALA A 102 -14.80 -19.50 -8.71
N VAL A 103 -14.89 -18.76 -7.62
CA VAL A 103 -14.47 -19.12 -6.27
C VAL A 103 -15.68 -19.05 -5.38
N THR A 104 -15.91 -20.05 -4.55
CA THR A 104 -16.96 -20.03 -3.52
C THR A 104 -16.55 -19.15 -2.34
N THR A 105 -17.52 -18.68 -1.57
CA THR A 105 -17.24 -17.88 -0.34
C THR A 105 -16.35 -18.66 0.63
N SER A 106 -16.60 -19.95 0.83
CA SER A 106 -15.79 -20.76 1.75
C SER A 106 -14.33 -20.88 1.29
N GLU A 107 -14.08 -21.14 0.00
CA GLU A 107 -12.74 -21.20 -0.58
C GLU A 107 -12.03 -19.85 -0.44
N ALA A 108 -12.74 -18.73 -0.69
CA ALA A 108 -12.21 -17.40 -0.55
C ALA A 108 -11.78 -17.09 0.90
N LEU A 109 -12.65 -17.42 1.88
CA LEU A 109 -12.38 -17.18 3.30
C LEU A 109 -11.25 -18.07 3.84
N ILE A 110 -11.17 -19.34 3.43
CA ILE A 110 -10.04 -20.23 3.77
C ILE A 110 -8.74 -19.66 3.19
N TRP A 111 -8.74 -19.27 1.91
CA TRP A 111 -7.58 -18.68 1.23
C TRP A 111 -7.12 -17.38 1.90
N MET A 112 -8.06 -16.51 2.28
CA MET A 112 -7.80 -15.31 3.07
C MET A 112 -7.17 -15.63 4.42
N GLY A 113 -7.74 -16.59 5.15
CA GLY A 113 -7.24 -17.03 6.46
C GLY A 113 -5.80 -17.56 6.38
N VAL A 114 -5.49 -18.39 5.37
CA VAL A 114 -4.12 -18.89 5.13
C VAL A 114 -3.13 -17.74 4.92
N GLN A 115 -3.47 -16.75 4.08
CA GLN A 115 -2.62 -15.58 3.84
C GLN A 115 -2.44 -14.73 5.09
N TYR A 116 -3.52 -14.51 5.85
CA TYR A 116 -3.48 -13.73 7.07
C TYR A 116 -2.58 -14.38 8.13
N VAL A 117 -2.75 -15.68 8.37
CA VAL A 117 -1.90 -16.45 9.31
C VAL A 117 -0.44 -16.46 8.84
N ALA A 118 -0.21 -16.69 7.54
CA ALA A 118 1.15 -16.66 6.99
C ALA A 118 1.82 -15.29 7.21
N SER A 119 1.08 -14.18 7.05
CA SER A 119 1.61 -12.83 7.30
C SER A 119 1.98 -12.62 8.78
N TRP A 120 1.15 -13.10 9.72
CA TRP A 120 1.45 -13.06 11.15
C TRP A 120 2.69 -13.86 11.51
N LEU A 121 2.84 -15.06 10.95
CA LEU A 121 4.02 -15.91 11.17
C LEU A 121 5.30 -15.27 10.60
N LEU A 122 5.22 -14.67 9.41
CA LEU A 122 6.35 -13.97 8.80
C LEU A 122 6.78 -12.75 9.64
N VAL A 123 5.82 -11.95 10.11
CA VAL A 123 6.11 -10.80 11.00
C VAL A 123 6.65 -11.29 12.33
N SER A 124 6.08 -12.35 12.93
CA SER A 124 6.59 -12.94 14.16
C SER A 124 8.04 -13.42 14.02
N TRP A 125 8.35 -14.07 12.90
CA TRP A 125 9.73 -14.48 12.63
C TRP A 125 10.67 -13.28 12.47
N MET A 126 10.24 -12.28 11.68
CA MET A 126 11.04 -11.07 11.42
C MET A 126 11.31 -10.24 12.69
N LEU A 127 10.35 -10.18 13.61
CA LEU A 127 10.41 -9.42 14.85
C LEU A 127 10.79 -10.30 16.07
N GLU A 128 11.25 -11.53 15.86
CA GLU A 128 11.64 -12.47 16.91
C GLU A 128 10.54 -12.70 17.99
N GLY A 129 9.28 -12.58 17.57
CA GLY A 129 8.10 -12.74 18.43
C GLY A 129 7.69 -11.48 19.22
N GLU A 130 8.50 -10.42 19.20
CA GLU A 130 8.24 -9.19 19.94
C GLU A 130 7.44 -8.16 19.12
N ASN A 131 6.59 -7.38 19.78
CA ASN A 131 5.79 -6.30 19.16
C ASN A 131 4.90 -6.75 17.98
N VAL A 132 4.61 -8.05 17.85
CA VAL A 132 3.82 -8.59 16.73
C VAL A 132 2.36 -8.10 16.74
N PRO A 133 1.65 -8.09 17.88
CA PRO A 133 0.32 -7.50 17.94
C PRO A 133 0.30 -6.02 17.55
N GLU A 134 1.26 -5.25 18.05
CA GLU A 134 1.42 -3.83 17.76
C GLU A 134 1.71 -3.57 16.28
N ALA A 135 2.46 -4.45 15.65
CA ALA A 135 2.75 -4.40 14.22
C ALA A 135 1.51 -4.75 13.37
N MET A 136 0.74 -5.77 13.77
CA MET A 136 -0.29 -6.35 12.91
C MET A 136 -1.71 -5.83 13.19
N ILE A 137 -2.05 -5.50 14.45
CA ILE A 137 -3.43 -5.10 14.79
C ILE A 137 -3.84 -3.78 14.11
N PRO A 138 -3.04 -2.69 14.12
CA PRO A 138 -3.46 -1.43 13.51
C PRO A 138 -3.71 -1.56 12.00
N VAL A 139 -2.83 -2.25 11.28
CA VAL A 139 -2.98 -2.46 9.84
C VAL A 139 -4.17 -3.39 9.53
N THR A 140 -4.44 -4.37 10.39
CA THR A 140 -5.60 -5.26 10.27
C THR A 140 -6.91 -4.49 10.47
N ILE A 141 -7.01 -3.66 11.51
CA ILE A 141 -8.21 -2.84 11.78
C ILE A 141 -8.48 -1.93 10.57
N SER A 142 -7.45 -1.23 10.07
CA SER A 142 -7.59 -0.35 8.91
C SER A 142 -8.07 -1.11 7.67
N THR A 143 -7.49 -2.29 7.40
CA THR A 143 -7.87 -3.15 6.28
C THR A 143 -9.31 -3.64 6.40
N VAL A 144 -9.73 -4.04 7.60
CA VAL A 144 -11.11 -4.50 7.87
C VAL A 144 -12.11 -3.36 7.66
N LEU A 145 -11.79 -2.15 8.09
CA LEU A 145 -12.68 -0.98 7.97
C LEU A 145 -12.77 -0.44 6.54
N TYR A 146 -11.75 -0.66 5.71
CA TYR A 146 -11.64 -0.07 4.37
C TYR A 146 -12.88 -0.25 3.48
N PRO A 147 -13.46 -1.45 3.26
CA PRO A 147 -14.63 -1.60 2.41
C PRO A 147 -15.87 -0.89 2.98
N PHE A 148 -16.01 -0.80 4.29
CA PHE A 148 -17.12 -0.10 4.94
C PHE A 148 -17.03 1.41 4.76
N ALA A 149 -15.84 1.99 4.71
CA ALA A 149 -15.64 3.42 4.51
C ALA A 149 -16.19 3.95 3.18
N LYS A 150 -16.41 3.08 2.20
CA LYS A 150 -17.10 3.41 0.93
C LYS A 150 -18.59 3.73 1.12
N ARG A 151 -19.18 3.37 2.25
CA ARG A 151 -20.61 3.55 2.53
C ARG A 151 -20.93 5.00 2.88
N PRO A 152 -22.11 5.53 2.49
CA PRO A 152 -22.48 6.93 2.71
C PRO A 152 -22.48 7.37 4.20
N ILE A 153 -22.70 6.43 5.14
CA ILE A 153 -22.68 6.73 6.58
C ILE A 153 -21.33 7.28 7.03
N PHE A 154 -20.22 6.79 6.48
CA PHE A 154 -18.88 7.23 6.83
C PHE A 154 -18.56 8.63 6.34
N ARG A 155 -19.30 9.15 5.34
CA ARG A 155 -19.18 10.55 4.90
C ARG A 155 -19.52 11.53 6.02
N ARG A 156 -20.52 11.21 6.87
CA ARG A 156 -20.90 12.04 8.00
C ARG A 156 -19.81 12.13 9.08
N LEU A 157 -18.94 11.12 9.13
CA LEU A 157 -17.79 11.05 10.03
C LEU A 157 -16.51 11.59 9.38
N HIS A 158 -16.57 12.05 8.14
CA HIS A 158 -15.42 12.46 7.34
C HIS A 158 -14.35 11.38 7.21
N ILE A 159 -14.75 10.10 7.28
CA ILE A 159 -13.86 8.96 7.09
C ILE A 159 -13.98 8.49 5.63
N TYR A 160 -12.90 8.64 4.88
CA TYR A 160 -12.84 8.26 3.48
C TYR A 160 -11.99 6.99 3.30
N PRO A 161 -12.35 6.10 2.35
CA PRO A 161 -11.58 4.88 2.10
C PRO A 161 -10.11 5.17 1.77
N GLN A 162 -9.80 6.30 1.14
CA GLN A 162 -8.44 6.73 0.85
C GLN A 162 -7.58 6.88 2.11
N TYR A 163 -8.15 7.37 3.23
CA TYR A 163 -7.43 7.53 4.50
C TYR A 163 -7.06 6.18 5.10
N LEU A 164 -8.01 5.23 5.10
CA LEU A 164 -7.74 3.88 5.58
C LEU A 164 -6.72 3.15 4.70
N LEU A 165 -6.84 3.30 3.37
CA LEU A 165 -5.85 2.75 2.45
C LEU A 165 -4.48 3.37 2.67
N GLY A 166 -4.41 4.71 2.78
CA GLY A 166 -3.18 5.44 3.06
C GLY A 166 -2.51 4.97 4.33
N PHE A 167 -3.27 4.80 5.42
CA PHE A 167 -2.75 4.26 6.68
C PHE A 167 -2.26 2.81 6.51
N THR A 168 -3.06 1.94 5.88
CA THR A 168 -2.70 0.54 5.66
C THR A 168 -1.38 0.40 4.89
N LEU A 169 -1.16 1.24 3.86
CA LEU A 169 0.05 1.21 3.05
C LEU A 169 1.24 1.90 3.71
N ALA A 170 1.02 2.88 4.60
CA ALA A 170 2.06 3.60 5.29
C ALA A 170 2.58 2.87 6.54
N TYR A 171 1.70 2.19 7.29
CA TYR A 171 2.05 1.57 8.57
C TYR A 171 3.17 0.52 8.50
N PRO A 172 3.37 -0.25 7.41
CA PRO A 172 4.52 -1.14 7.28
C PRO A 172 5.89 -0.45 7.42
N SER A 173 5.99 0.88 7.33
CA SER A 173 7.23 1.60 7.65
C SER A 173 7.67 1.41 9.11
N VAL A 174 6.72 1.33 10.04
CA VAL A 174 6.99 1.03 11.46
C VAL A 174 7.59 -0.37 11.59
N ILE A 175 7.01 -1.34 10.87
CA ILE A 175 7.46 -2.73 10.89
C ILE A 175 8.88 -2.85 10.35
N GLY A 176 9.20 -2.12 9.27
CA GLY A 176 10.55 -2.09 8.68
C GLY A 176 11.61 -1.52 9.64
N ILE A 177 11.26 -0.48 10.41
CA ILE A 177 12.17 0.06 11.44
C ILE A 177 12.37 -0.95 12.58
N LEU A 178 11.29 -1.55 13.09
CA LEU A 178 11.36 -2.58 14.14
C LEU A 178 12.26 -3.76 13.72
N ALA A 179 12.15 -4.20 12.47
CA ALA A 179 12.92 -5.30 11.90
C ALA A 179 14.45 -5.04 11.94
N ILE A 180 14.88 -3.79 11.84
CA ILE A 180 16.30 -3.41 11.83
C ILE A 180 16.80 -3.03 13.23
N LYS A 181 15.99 -2.33 14.00
CA LYS A 181 16.38 -1.86 15.34
C LYS A 181 16.36 -2.99 16.38
N GLY A 182 15.54 -4.01 16.15
CA GLY A 182 15.41 -5.18 16.99
C GLY A 182 14.36 -5.06 18.10
N PRO A 183 14.13 -6.16 18.85
CA PRO A 183 13.03 -6.27 19.79
C PRO A 183 13.14 -5.34 21.01
N SER A 184 14.33 -4.88 21.36
CA SER A 184 14.55 -3.96 22.48
C SER A 184 14.13 -2.51 22.20
N GLN A 185 13.85 -2.15 20.94
CA GLN A 185 13.41 -0.80 20.60
C GLN A 185 11.98 -0.56 21.09
N PRO A 186 11.71 0.50 21.89
CA PRO A 186 10.35 0.85 22.25
C PRO A 186 9.50 1.17 21.01
N LEU A 187 8.28 0.65 20.96
CA LEU A 187 7.36 0.90 19.84
C LEU A 187 7.17 2.39 19.57
N PHE A 188 7.03 3.21 20.62
CA PHE A 188 6.84 4.66 20.46
C PHE A 188 8.00 5.32 19.72
N THR A 189 9.23 4.87 19.98
CA THR A 189 10.43 5.37 19.28
C THR A 189 10.36 4.98 17.79
N SER A 190 10.01 3.73 17.49
CA SER A 190 9.85 3.26 16.10
C SER A 190 8.74 4.00 15.35
N LEU A 191 7.63 4.32 16.03
CA LEU A 191 6.56 5.17 15.48
C LEU A 191 7.06 6.57 15.13
N THR A 192 7.82 7.21 16.03
CA THR A 192 8.35 8.56 15.78
C THR A 192 9.42 8.57 14.68
N GLU A 193 10.30 7.60 14.66
CA GLU A 193 11.32 7.45 13.60
C GLU A 193 10.70 7.17 12.23
N SER A 194 9.62 6.40 12.17
CA SER A 194 8.92 6.10 10.90
C SER A 194 8.03 7.23 10.40
N LEU A 195 7.70 8.22 11.24
CA LEU A 195 6.67 9.22 10.96
C LEU A 195 6.88 9.98 9.64
N PRO A 196 8.09 10.46 9.29
CA PRO A 196 8.29 11.17 8.03
C PRO A 196 8.00 10.26 6.82
N LEU A 197 8.48 9.03 6.84
CA LEU A 197 8.25 8.06 5.79
C LEU A 197 6.78 7.61 5.74
N ALA A 198 6.16 7.41 6.91
CA ALA A 198 4.74 7.08 6.98
C ALA A 198 3.86 8.20 6.38
N ILE A 199 4.17 9.48 6.67
CA ILE A 199 3.47 10.62 6.06
C ILE A 199 3.71 10.66 4.55
N THR A 200 4.94 10.39 4.10
CA THR A 200 5.26 10.29 2.67
C THR A 200 4.35 9.27 1.98
N VAL A 201 4.32 8.04 2.47
CA VAL A 201 3.53 6.96 1.86
C VAL A 201 2.04 7.22 1.99
N PHE A 202 1.58 7.74 3.13
CA PHE A 202 0.19 8.10 3.34
C PHE A 202 -0.29 9.13 2.31
N THR A 203 0.40 10.26 2.20
CA THR A 203 0.01 11.35 1.28
C THR A 203 0.18 10.95 -0.17
N TRP A 204 1.24 10.20 -0.50
CA TRP A 204 1.42 9.62 -1.82
C TRP A 204 0.30 8.62 -2.19
N THR A 205 -0.11 7.77 -1.25
CA THR A 205 -1.24 6.85 -1.47
C THR A 205 -2.54 7.61 -1.71
N LEU A 206 -2.79 8.67 -0.96
CA LEU A 206 -3.95 9.54 -1.18
C LEU A 206 -3.89 10.16 -2.58
N TYR A 207 -2.72 10.67 -2.99
CA TYR A 207 -2.50 11.24 -4.31
C TYR A 207 -2.81 10.24 -5.42
N LEU A 208 -2.10 9.11 -5.42
CA LEU A 208 -2.23 8.11 -6.49
C LEU A 208 -3.63 7.49 -6.54
N ASN A 209 -4.23 7.20 -5.37
CA ASN A 209 -5.55 6.61 -5.33
C ASN A 209 -6.63 7.62 -5.74
N THR A 210 -6.52 8.88 -5.32
CA THR A 210 -7.45 9.95 -5.72
C THR A 210 -7.39 10.18 -7.24
N ALA A 211 -6.20 10.30 -7.82
CA ALA A 211 -6.02 10.48 -9.25
C ALA A 211 -6.53 9.28 -10.07
N TYR A 212 -6.13 8.05 -9.67
CA TYR A 212 -6.54 6.82 -10.33
C TYR A 212 -8.05 6.58 -10.25
N SER A 213 -8.64 6.75 -9.06
CA SER A 213 -10.06 6.48 -8.85
C SER A 213 -10.96 7.54 -9.50
N TYR A 214 -10.42 8.69 -9.88
CA TYR A 214 -11.18 9.74 -10.55
C TYR A 214 -11.78 9.27 -11.89
N GLN A 215 -11.21 8.26 -12.54
CA GLN A 215 -11.79 7.63 -13.73
C GLN A 215 -13.21 7.09 -13.51
N ASP A 216 -13.54 6.72 -12.25
CA ASP A 216 -14.85 6.16 -11.89
C ASP A 216 -15.84 7.25 -11.38
N ILE A 217 -15.48 8.57 -11.44
CA ILE A 217 -16.21 9.67 -10.80
C ILE A 217 -17.69 9.70 -11.19
N VAL A 218 -18.03 9.44 -12.46
CA VAL A 218 -19.40 9.50 -12.97
C VAL A 218 -20.27 8.39 -12.36
N ASP A 219 -19.75 7.18 -12.27
CA ASP A 219 -20.48 6.04 -11.70
C ASP A 219 -20.55 6.14 -10.18
N ASP A 220 -19.46 6.55 -9.53
CA ASP A 220 -19.41 6.71 -8.07
C ASP A 220 -20.33 7.82 -7.56
N GLN A 221 -20.50 8.91 -8.32
CA GLN A 221 -21.49 9.94 -8.00
C GLN A 221 -22.92 9.39 -8.09
N LYS A 222 -23.25 8.63 -9.14
CA LYS A 222 -24.58 8.01 -9.30
C LYS A 222 -24.88 7.01 -8.18
N MET A 223 -23.88 6.23 -7.74
CA MET A 223 -24.02 5.24 -6.70
C MET A 223 -23.85 5.85 -5.28
N ASN A 224 -23.63 7.15 -5.17
CA ASN A 224 -23.41 7.86 -3.92
C ASN A 224 -22.26 7.26 -3.08
N VAL A 225 -21.17 6.83 -3.74
CA VAL A 225 -19.97 6.30 -3.10
C VAL A 225 -19.28 7.38 -2.28
N ASN A 226 -18.86 7.05 -1.07
CA ASN A 226 -18.05 7.95 -0.25
C ASN A 226 -16.59 7.90 -0.71
N SER A 227 -16.04 9.05 -1.14
CA SER A 227 -14.64 9.15 -1.58
C SER A 227 -14.13 10.58 -1.53
N SER A 228 -12.82 10.75 -1.36
CA SER A 228 -12.17 12.07 -1.31
C SER A 228 -12.26 12.82 -2.64
N TYR A 229 -12.21 12.12 -3.77
CA TYR A 229 -12.31 12.75 -5.10
C TYR A 229 -13.74 13.21 -5.40
N VAL A 230 -14.78 12.50 -4.92
CA VAL A 230 -16.16 12.96 -5.00
C VAL A 230 -16.36 14.22 -4.15
N LEU A 231 -15.77 14.25 -2.96
CA LEU A 231 -15.80 15.45 -2.09
C LEU A 231 -15.07 16.62 -2.74
N ALA A 232 -13.88 16.40 -3.29
CA ALA A 232 -13.08 17.45 -3.91
C ALA A 232 -13.78 18.09 -5.12
N GLY A 233 -14.56 17.31 -5.88
CA GLY A 233 -15.32 17.81 -7.02
C GLY A 233 -14.46 18.63 -7.99
N SER A 234 -14.84 19.88 -8.24
CA SER A 234 -14.10 20.80 -9.12
C SER A 234 -12.72 21.20 -8.60
N TYR A 235 -12.44 21.03 -7.31
CA TYR A 235 -11.16 21.35 -6.64
C TYR A 235 -10.16 20.20 -6.66
N ILE A 236 -10.44 19.11 -7.36
CA ILE A 236 -9.60 17.89 -7.41
C ILE A 236 -8.14 18.20 -7.75
N HIS A 237 -7.88 19.09 -8.70
CA HIS A 237 -6.53 19.47 -9.11
C HIS A 237 -5.73 20.10 -7.96
N TYR A 238 -6.36 21.01 -7.21
CA TYR A 238 -5.72 21.62 -6.02
C TYR A 238 -5.43 20.59 -4.93
N LEU A 239 -6.34 19.63 -4.72
CA LEU A 239 -6.11 18.52 -3.80
C LEU A 239 -4.89 17.69 -4.23
N LEU A 240 -4.76 17.36 -5.50
CA LEU A 240 -3.60 16.61 -6.02
C LEU A 240 -2.29 17.40 -5.85
N VAL A 241 -2.29 18.70 -6.15
CA VAL A 241 -1.11 19.57 -5.90
C VAL A 241 -0.73 19.57 -4.43
N LEU A 242 -1.69 19.73 -3.52
CA LEU A 242 -1.46 19.71 -2.07
C LEU A 242 -0.85 18.37 -1.63
N LEU A 243 -1.43 17.25 -2.07
CA LEU A 243 -0.96 15.92 -1.69
C LEU A 243 0.46 15.63 -2.22
N ALA A 244 0.76 16.05 -3.45
CA ALA A 244 2.11 15.96 -4.03
C ALA A 244 3.12 16.80 -3.22
N ALA A 245 2.76 18.04 -2.87
CA ALA A 245 3.61 18.92 -2.06
C ALA A 245 3.85 18.36 -0.65
N LEU A 246 2.82 17.82 0.01
CA LEU A 246 2.94 17.16 1.32
C LEU A 246 3.84 15.91 1.23
N SER A 247 3.70 15.11 0.17
CA SER A 247 4.56 13.94 -0.03
C SER A 247 6.03 14.35 -0.18
N LEU A 248 6.32 15.34 -1.02
CA LEU A 248 7.69 15.85 -1.21
C LEU A 248 8.24 16.48 0.07
N GLY A 249 7.43 17.25 0.80
CA GLY A 249 7.84 17.82 2.09
C GLY A 249 8.20 16.76 3.12
N ALA A 250 7.44 15.66 3.16
CA ALA A 250 7.71 14.54 4.06
C ALA A 250 8.95 13.74 3.63
N VAL A 251 9.17 13.54 2.32
CA VAL A 251 10.45 12.98 1.81
C VAL A 251 11.62 13.87 2.24
N GLY A 252 11.51 15.19 2.06
CA GLY A 252 12.54 16.13 2.49
C GLY A 252 12.82 16.04 4.00
N TRP A 253 11.78 15.86 4.82
CA TRP A 253 11.96 15.63 6.26
C TRP A 253 12.69 14.31 6.53
N GLN A 254 12.29 13.20 5.88
CA GLN A 254 12.95 11.90 6.02
C GLN A 254 14.44 11.98 5.67
N LEU A 255 14.76 12.58 4.54
CA LEU A 255 16.12 12.65 4.04
C LEU A 255 17.02 13.61 4.83
N ARG A 256 16.45 14.58 5.56
CA ARG A 256 17.21 15.54 6.37
C ARG A 256 18.05 14.88 7.45
N SER A 257 17.56 13.76 8.00
CA SER A 257 18.24 13.01 9.08
C SER A 257 19.05 11.82 8.58
N GLN A 258 18.83 11.37 7.34
CA GLN A 258 19.38 10.10 6.85
C GLN A 258 19.98 10.21 5.45
N GLY A 259 19.93 11.37 4.80
CA GLY A 259 20.19 11.43 3.36
C GLY A 259 21.60 11.83 2.98
N SER A 260 22.26 10.97 2.19
CA SER A 260 23.36 11.39 1.31
C SER A 260 22.86 12.38 0.25
N GLU A 261 23.77 13.16 -0.35
CA GLU A 261 23.42 14.04 -1.48
C GLU A 261 22.85 13.26 -2.67
N TRP A 262 23.36 12.05 -2.87
CA TRP A 262 22.84 11.11 -3.84
C TRP A 262 21.37 10.77 -3.61
N LEU A 263 21.01 10.40 -2.39
CA LEU A 263 19.65 10.03 -2.02
C LEU A 263 18.69 11.22 -2.19
N TRP A 264 19.11 12.43 -1.80
CA TRP A 264 18.38 13.67 -2.03
C TRP A 264 18.09 13.91 -3.52
N GLY A 265 19.13 13.93 -4.34
CA GLY A 265 18.98 14.19 -5.77
C GLY A 265 18.12 13.14 -6.46
N SER A 266 18.38 11.87 -6.18
CA SER A 266 17.73 10.75 -6.86
C SER A 266 16.27 10.56 -6.41
N TRP A 267 15.95 10.69 -5.14
CA TRP A 267 14.57 10.56 -4.67
C TRP A 267 13.77 11.83 -4.97
N MET A 268 14.17 12.97 -4.39
CA MET A 268 13.43 14.22 -4.52
C MET A 268 13.32 14.69 -5.96
N GLY A 269 14.42 14.63 -6.73
CA GLY A 269 14.44 15.10 -8.12
C GLY A 269 13.51 14.31 -9.02
N VAL A 270 13.55 12.96 -8.93
CA VAL A 270 12.70 12.11 -9.76
C VAL A 270 11.23 12.22 -9.35
N TRP A 271 10.92 12.27 -8.05
CA TRP A 271 9.54 12.44 -7.58
C TRP A 271 8.97 13.80 -7.97
N LEU A 272 9.73 14.88 -7.80
CA LEU A 272 9.31 16.23 -8.21
C LEU A 272 9.02 16.27 -9.72
N TRP A 273 9.95 15.77 -10.53
CA TRP A 273 9.78 15.69 -11.98
C TRP A 273 8.53 14.90 -12.38
N SER A 274 8.34 13.74 -11.78
CA SER A 274 7.19 12.89 -12.05
C SER A 274 5.87 13.55 -11.65
N PHE A 275 5.78 14.12 -10.43
CA PHE A 275 4.57 14.81 -9.99
C PHE A 275 4.21 16.00 -10.88
N LEU A 276 5.18 16.82 -11.27
CA LEU A 276 4.94 17.93 -12.19
C LEU A 276 4.37 17.42 -13.52
N GLY A 277 4.97 16.39 -14.11
CA GLY A 277 4.46 15.77 -15.34
C GLY A 277 3.08 15.17 -15.18
N GLN A 278 2.78 14.50 -14.06
CA GLN A 278 1.47 13.90 -13.78
C GLN A 278 0.39 14.99 -13.61
N LEU A 279 0.67 16.06 -12.86
CA LEU A 279 -0.27 17.15 -12.62
C LEU A 279 -0.60 17.91 -13.91
N VAL A 280 0.36 18.07 -14.82
CA VAL A 280 0.12 18.67 -16.15
C VAL A 280 -0.79 17.77 -17.01
N ARG A 281 -0.60 16.46 -16.95
CA ARG A 281 -1.40 15.50 -17.75
C ARG A 281 -2.76 15.17 -17.15
N PHE A 282 -2.96 15.37 -15.86
CA PHE A 282 -4.24 15.13 -15.21
C PHE A 282 -5.27 16.18 -15.66
N ASP A 283 -6.33 15.70 -16.33
CA ASP A 283 -7.41 16.55 -16.85
C ASP A 283 -8.74 16.13 -16.23
N LYS A 284 -9.32 17.00 -15.42
CA LYS A 284 -10.63 16.76 -14.80
C LYS A 284 -11.78 16.62 -15.82
N GLY A 285 -11.61 17.16 -17.01
CA GLY A 285 -12.57 17.00 -18.12
C GLY A 285 -12.48 15.65 -18.81
N ARG A 286 -11.39 14.92 -18.58
CA ARG A 286 -11.15 13.56 -19.08
C ARG A 286 -10.78 12.63 -17.92
N PRO A 287 -11.78 12.08 -17.20
CA PRO A 287 -11.56 11.29 -15.99
C PRO A 287 -10.59 10.11 -16.19
N GLU A 288 -10.56 9.51 -17.38
CA GLU A 288 -9.64 8.44 -17.75
C GLU A 288 -8.16 8.84 -17.70
N SER A 289 -7.85 10.14 -17.74
CA SER A 289 -6.47 10.64 -17.62
C SER A 289 -5.81 10.22 -16.29
N GLY A 290 -6.60 10.12 -15.21
CA GLY A 290 -6.13 9.65 -13.90
C GLY A 290 -5.70 8.18 -13.89
N GLY A 291 -6.31 7.34 -14.73
CA GLY A 291 -6.02 5.90 -14.78
C GLY A 291 -4.57 5.59 -15.18
N SER A 292 -3.97 6.40 -16.07
CA SER A 292 -2.59 6.22 -16.53
C SER A 292 -1.56 6.49 -15.43
N LEU A 293 -1.88 7.35 -14.45
CA LEU A 293 -0.97 7.77 -13.39
C LEU A 293 -0.62 6.66 -12.40
N HIS A 294 -1.47 5.64 -12.29
CA HIS A 294 -1.24 4.50 -11.40
C HIS A 294 0.06 3.73 -11.74
N LYS A 295 0.29 3.48 -13.03
CA LYS A 295 1.49 2.79 -13.50
C LYS A 295 2.76 3.61 -13.25
N GLU A 296 2.69 4.93 -13.44
CA GLU A 296 3.83 5.81 -13.19
C GLU A 296 4.20 5.86 -11.71
N ASN A 297 3.19 5.95 -10.83
CA ASN A 297 3.42 5.90 -9.39
C ASN A 297 3.98 4.55 -8.93
N PHE A 298 3.58 3.43 -9.56
CA PHE A 298 4.26 2.16 -9.33
C PHE A 298 5.74 2.23 -9.71
N GLY A 299 6.07 2.84 -10.85
CA GLY A 299 7.45 3.08 -11.28
C GLY A 299 8.25 3.93 -10.28
N LEU A 300 7.64 4.97 -9.69
CA LEU A 300 8.25 5.76 -8.61
C LEU A 300 8.57 4.90 -7.38
N GLY A 301 7.63 4.01 -6.99
CA GLY A 301 7.86 3.08 -5.90
C GLY A 301 9.06 2.16 -6.12
N VAL A 302 9.15 1.58 -7.31
CA VAL A 302 10.29 0.71 -7.71
C VAL A 302 11.60 1.51 -7.75
N TRP A 303 11.58 2.72 -8.33
CA TRP A 303 12.73 3.61 -8.33
C TRP A 303 13.24 3.90 -6.92
N THR A 304 12.34 4.18 -5.98
CA THR A 304 12.71 4.45 -4.59
C THR A 304 13.32 3.22 -3.90
N VAL A 305 12.83 1.99 -4.18
CA VAL A 305 13.49 0.76 -3.71
C VAL A 305 14.93 0.71 -4.22
N PHE A 306 15.13 0.98 -5.51
CA PHE A 306 16.47 0.97 -6.11
C PHE A 306 17.39 2.00 -5.44
N VAL A 307 16.94 3.24 -5.27
CA VAL A 307 17.74 4.31 -4.65
C VAL A 307 18.11 3.98 -3.20
N CYS A 308 17.15 3.47 -2.42
CA CYS A 308 17.40 3.03 -1.04
C CYS A 308 18.35 1.81 -0.96
N ALA A 309 18.29 0.91 -1.94
CA ALA A 309 19.21 -0.23 -1.99
C ALA A 309 20.64 0.20 -2.38
N VAL A 310 20.77 1.18 -3.26
CA VAL A 310 22.07 1.79 -3.60
C VAL A 310 22.68 2.46 -2.37
N GLU A 311 21.89 3.21 -1.59
CA GLU A 311 22.33 3.85 -0.34
C GLU A 311 22.83 2.85 0.73
N LEU A 312 22.39 1.59 0.65
CA LEU A 312 22.86 0.52 1.54
C LEU A 312 24.30 0.07 1.23
N VAL A 313 24.77 0.30 -0.01
CA VAL A 313 26.07 -0.19 -0.50
C VAL A 313 27.14 0.90 -0.46
N PHE A 314 26.75 2.16 -0.51
CA PHE A 314 27.62 3.34 -0.46
C PHE A 314 27.66 3.95 0.93
#